data_622592ffac6917893fdcb113b7fcfb07
#
_entry.id   622592ffac6917893fdcb113b7fcfb07
#
_cell.length_a   1.000
_cell.length_b   1.000
_cell.length_c   1.000
_cell.angle_alpha   90.00
_cell.angle_beta   90.00
_cell.angle_gamma   90.00
#
_symmetry.space_group_name_H-M   'P 1'
#
loop_
_entity.id
_entity.type
_entity.pdbx_description
1 polymer ?
#
loop_
_entity_poly.entity_id
_entity_poly.type
_entity_poly.pdbx_seq_one_letter_code
_entity_poly.pdbx_strand_id
1 'polypeptide(L)'
;FAVACLAEGIALRKAGIRGTILILGYTSPEEAPLLTRWHLTQTVADIDHGRALAARGRRVHVHLALDTGMHRLGILAENRKEILEAFRLPNLVVDGVFSHLYVSDSLEAEDVAYTQEQLTLFYDTVAWLRTAGYDPGKVHIQSSYGLWNLPAQPCDYVRAGIALYGVRSDDAPVQRSLDLRPVLSLRARVASIRTVQAGESAGYGRVFQAEQETKLAVVTIGYADGLPRDLPQRGGQVLIQGRRCPMVGRMCMDQLLVDISDLSEVAPGDTVTIIGRDGGQVIRAEELAACCGTITNELLSRLGMRLPIVSG
;
A
#
# COMPACT_ATOMS: atom_id res chain seq x y z
N PHE A 1 3.89 6.48 14.23
CA PHE A 1 3.96 5.60 13.06
C PHE A 1 2.98 4.45 13.20
N ALA A 2 2.59 3.85 12.06
CA ALA A 2 1.83 2.60 12.04
C ALA A 2 2.46 1.64 11.03
N VAL A 3 2.51 0.36 11.40
CA VAL A 3 3.12 -0.72 10.62
C VAL A 3 2.18 -1.91 10.54
N ALA A 4 2.41 -2.82 9.60
CA ALA A 4 1.55 -3.98 9.42
C ALA A 4 1.89 -5.12 10.40
N CYS A 5 3.16 -5.31 10.76
CA CYS A 5 3.59 -6.44 11.57
C CYS A 5 4.73 -6.09 12.55
N LEU A 6 4.98 -7.03 13.47
CA LEU A 6 6.01 -6.91 14.51
C LEU A 6 7.41 -6.67 13.93
N ALA A 7 7.76 -7.36 12.84
CA ALA A 7 9.09 -7.24 12.22
C ALA A 7 9.36 -5.83 11.72
N GLU A 8 8.38 -5.18 11.10
CA GLU A 8 8.47 -3.78 10.64
C GLU A 8 8.64 -2.82 11.83
N GLY A 9 7.86 -3.01 12.92
CA GLY A 9 8.00 -2.22 14.14
C GLY A 9 9.40 -2.32 14.74
N ILE A 10 9.96 -3.53 14.80
CA ILE A 10 11.33 -3.77 15.27
C ILE A 10 12.35 -3.10 14.34
N ALA A 11 12.15 -3.18 13.04
CA ALA A 11 13.04 -2.54 12.05
C ALA A 11 13.09 -1.01 12.24
N LEU A 12 11.93 -0.37 12.45
CA LEU A 12 11.85 1.06 12.74
C LEU A 12 12.58 1.40 14.06
N ARG A 13 12.40 0.60 15.10
CA ARG A 13 13.14 0.81 16.37
C ARG A 13 14.65 0.69 16.20
N LYS A 14 15.11 -0.31 15.44
CA LYS A 14 16.53 -0.47 15.11
C LYS A 14 17.09 0.70 14.31
N ALA A 15 16.27 1.30 13.45
CA ALA A 15 16.59 2.53 12.73
C ALA A 15 16.54 3.81 13.59
N GLY A 16 16.33 3.69 14.89
CA GLY A 16 16.33 4.84 15.83
C GLY A 16 15.01 5.61 15.92
N ILE A 17 13.95 5.14 15.29
CA ILE A 17 12.64 5.78 15.35
C ILE A 17 12.09 5.70 16.77
N ARG A 18 11.72 6.85 17.33
CA ARG A 18 11.15 7.03 18.67
C ARG A 18 9.66 7.36 18.57
N GLY A 19 8.98 7.41 19.73
CA GLY A 19 7.54 7.69 19.80
C GLY A 19 6.70 6.45 19.55
N THR A 20 5.39 6.62 19.39
CA THR A 20 4.44 5.53 19.21
C THR A 20 4.64 4.85 17.86
N ILE A 21 4.78 3.52 17.89
CA ILE A 21 4.72 2.67 16.70
C ILE A 21 3.60 1.66 16.95
N LEU A 22 2.51 1.81 16.21
CA LEU A 22 1.32 0.96 16.28
C LEU A 22 1.41 -0.16 15.23
N ILE A 23 1.30 -1.40 15.67
CA ILE A 23 1.13 -2.55 14.78
C ILE A 23 -0.37 -2.69 14.49
N LEU A 24 -0.77 -2.47 13.23
CA LEU A 24 -2.16 -2.52 12.79
C LEU A 24 -2.67 -3.96 12.61
N GLY A 25 -1.77 -4.90 12.33
CA GLY A 25 -2.09 -6.31 12.14
C GLY A 25 -2.08 -7.11 13.45
N TYR A 26 -2.31 -8.40 13.30
CA TYR A 26 -2.24 -9.37 14.39
C TYR A 26 -0.78 -9.71 14.74
N THR A 27 -0.48 -9.78 16.03
CA THR A 27 0.76 -10.35 16.57
C THR A 27 0.40 -11.48 17.50
N SER A 28 1.06 -12.64 17.36
CA SER A 28 0.81 -13.77 18.25
C SER A 28 1.03 -13.37 19.72
N PRO A 29 0.15 -13.77 20.65
CA PRO A 29 0.34 -13.50 22.07
C PRO A 29 1.67 -14.02 22.64
N GLU A 30 2.26 -15.06 22.04
CA GLU A 30 3.60 -15.57 22.39
C GLU A 30 4.68 -14.52 22.22
N GLU A 31 4.47 -13.55 21.32
CA GLU A 31 5.41 -12.47 21.00
C GLU A 31 5.25 -11.24 21.91
N ALA A 32 4.33 -11.27 22.89
CA ALA A 32 4.16 -10.18 23.86
C ALA A 32 5.46 -9.71 24.53
N PRO A 33 6.45 -10.58 24.85
CA PRO A 33 7.76 -10.14 25.35
C PRO A 33 8.51 -9.22 24.37
N LEU A 34 8.34 -9.43 23.05
CA LEU A 34 8.96 -8.57 22.03
C LEU A 34 8.26 -7.23 21.91
N LEU A 35 6.92 -7.20 22.00
CA LEU A 35 6.15 -5.95 22.05
C LEU A 35 6.64 -5.06 23.19
N THR A 36 6.77 -5.63 24.38
CA THR A 36 7.27 -4.91 25.57
C THR A 36 8.72 -4.47 25.39
N ARG A 37 9.61 -5.38 24.97
CA ARG A 37 11.05 -5.10 24.79
C ARG A 37 11.30 -3.95 23.82
N TRP A 38 10.53 -3.89 22.72
CA TRP A 38 10.70 -2.90 21.68
C TRP A 38 9.76 -1.70 21.83
N HIS A 39 9.04 -1.60 22.94
CA HIS A 39 8.08 -0.50 23.20
C HIS A 39 7.12 -0.27 22.02
N LEU A 40 6.52 -1.36 21.52
CA LEU A 40 5.57 -1.31 20.42
C LEU A 40 4.15 -1.34 20.96
N THR A 41 3.25 -0.62 20.32
CA THR A 41 1.82 -0.62 20.62
C THR A 41 1.14 -1.61 19.70
N GLN A 42 0.33 -2.52 20.26
CA GLN A 42 -0.36 -3.57 19.50
C GLN A 42 -1.83 -3.25 19.29
N THR A 43 -2.37 -3.54 18.13
CA THR A 43 -3.81 -3.58 17.90
C THR A 43 -4.42 -4.80 18.59
N VAL A 44 -5.46 -4.60 19.38
CA VAL A 44 -6.33 -5.69 19.84
C VAL A 44 -7.28 -6.04 18.70
N ALA A 45 -7.09 -7.23 18.11
CA ALA A 45 -7.81 -7.67 16.93
C ALA A 45 -9.25 -8.09 17.21
N ASP A 46 -9.48 -8.65 18.39
CA ASP A 46 -10.76 -9.03 19.00
C ASP A 46 -10.57 -9.23 20.50
N ILE A 47 -11.64 -9.54 21.23
CA ILE A 47 -11.55 -9.70 22.69
C ILE A 47 -10.73 -10.92 23.11
N ASP A 48 -10.74 -12.01 22.33
CA ASP A 48 -9.98 -13.21 22.65
C ASP A 48 -8.48 -12.98 22.45
N HIS A 49 -8.09 -12.23 21.44
CA HIS A 49 -6.71 -11.75 21.28
C HIS A 49 -6.27 -10.89 22.48
N GLY A 50 -7.13 -9.97 22.92
CA GLY A 50 -6.88 -9.16 24.12
C GLY A 50 -6.67 -10.02 25.38
N ARG A 51 -7.54 -11.00 25.63
CA ARG A 51 -7.43 -11.97 26.74
C ARG A 51 -6.12 -12.75 26.67
N ALA A 52 -5.77 -13.24 25.49
CA ALA A 52 -4.56 -14.01 25.27
C ALA A 52 -3.28 -13.20 25.50
N LEU A 53 -3.23 -11.94 25.04
CA LEU A 53 -2.13 -11.01 25.34
C LEU A 53 -2.01 -10.72 26.83
N ALA A 54 -3.14 -10.43 27.49
CA ALA A 54 -3.17 -10.16 28.94
C ALA A 54 -2.68 -11.34 29.77
N ALA A 55 -3.01 -12.57 29.35
CA ALA A 55 -2.59 -13.81 30.02
C ALA A 55 -1.08 -14.05 29.99
N ARG A 56 -0.32 -13.36 29.13
CA ARG A 56 1.15 -13.47 29.08
C ARG A 56 1.86 -12.76 30.25
N GLY A 57 1.14 -12.03 31.08
CA GLY A 57 1.71 -11.36 32.24
C GLY A 57 2.72 -10.24 31.90
N ARG A 58 2.68 -9.72 30.68
CA ARG A 58 3.53 -8.61 30.22
C ARG A 58 2.68 -7.37 30.03
N ARG A 59 3.16 -6.23 30.52
CA ARG A 59 2.50 -4.94 30.29
C ARG A 59 2.64 -4.55 28.81
N VAL A 60 1.54 -4.64 28.06
CA VAL A 60 1.49 -4.32 26.63
C VAL A 60 0.64 -3.07 26.42
N HIS A 61 1.17 -2.10 25.72
CA HIS A 61 0.43 -0.94 25.23
C HIS A 61 -0.39 -1.33 24.00
N VAL A 62 -1.68 -0.96 23.99
CA VAL A 62 -2.58 -1.39 22.92
C VAL A 62 -3.47 -0.25 22.43
N HIS A 63 -3.85 -0.32 21.14
CA HIS A 63 -5.04 0.37 20.64
C HIS A 63 -6.14 -0.67 20.38
N LEU A 64 -7.36 -0.36 20.81
CA LEU A 64 -8.51 -1.19 20.51
C LEU A 64 -9.01 -0.85 19.10
N ALA A 65 -9.04 -1.84 18.21
CA ALA A 65 -9.78 -1.73 16.97
C ALA A 65 -11.28 -1.88 17.27
N LEU A 66 -12.09 -0.94 16.82
CA LEU A 66 -13.55 -0.98 16.86
C LEU A 66 -14.05 -1.30 15.45
N ASP A 67 -14.74 -2.42 15.32
CA ASP A 67 -15.36 -2.78 14.04
C ASP A 67 -16.69 -2.05 13.90
N THR A 68 -16.74 -1.14 12.95
CA THR A 68 -17.92 -0.33 12.62
C THR A 68 -18.53 -0.73 11.27
N GLY A 69 -18.18 -1.91 10.74
CA GLY A 69 -18.75 -2.42 9.50
C GLY A 69 -17.75 -2.86 8.44
N MET A 70 -16.43 -2.83 8.73
CA MET A 70 -15.44 -3.39 7.81
C MET A 70 -15.30 -4.92 7.96
N HIS A 71 -15.64 -5.47 9.13
CA HIS A 71 -15.65 -6.90 9.46
C HIS A 71 -14.31 -7.62 9.16
N ARG A 72 -13.20 -6.95 9.45
CA ARG A 72 -11.86 -7.51 9.24
C ARG A 72 -11.12 -7.78 10.55
N LEU A 73 -11.01 -6.80 11.39
CA LEU A 73 -10.44 -6.83 12.74
C LEU A 73 -11.21 -5.84 13.60
N GLY A 74 -11.27 -6.13 14.90
CA GLY A 74 -11.87 -5.24 15.88
C GLY A 74 -12.98 -5.91 16.69
N ILE A 75 -13.23 -5.34 17.85
CA ILE A 75 -14.41 -5.65 18.66
C ILE A 75 -15.58 -4.89 18.02
N LEU A 76 -16.71 -5.56 17.80
CA LEU A 76 -17.91 -4.90 17.28
C LEU A 76 -18.26 -3.67 18.13
N ALA A 77 -18.44 -2.52 17.47
CA ALA A 77 -18.66 -1.25 18.17
C ALA A 77 -19.93 -1.25 19.03
N GLU A 78 -20.93 -2.07 18.68
CA GLU A 78 -22.13 -2.29 19.47
C GLU A 78 -21.90 -3.22 20.69
N ASN A 79 -20.85 -4.04 20.68
CA ASN A 79 -20.58 -4.96 21.78
C ASN A 79 -19.86 -4.25 22.94
N ARG A 80 -20.63 -3.38 23.61
CA ARG A 80 -20.16 -2.58 24.74
C ARG A 80 -19.56 -3.42 25.88
N LYS A 81 -20.04 -4.65 26.07
CA LYS A 81 -19.55 -5.54 27.10
C LYS A 81 -18.09 -5.94 26.84
N GLU A 82 -17.78 -6.38 25.65
CA GLU A 82 -16.41 -6.78 25.27
C GLU A 82 -15.46 -5.57 25.22
N ILE A 83 -15.94 -4.41 24.76
CA ILE A 83 -15.15 -3.18 24.79
C ILE A 83 -14.75 -2.84 26.22
N LEU A 84 -15.69 -2.83 27.19
CA LEU A 84 -15.37 -2.56 28.60
C LEU A 84 -14.49 -3.65 29.22
N GLU A 85 -14.67 -4.90 28.82
CA GLU A 85 -13.80 -5.98 29.24
C GLU A 85 -12.36 -5.71 28.80
N ALA A 86 -12.14 -5.31 27.55
CA ALA A 86 -10.80 -5.00 27.02
C ALA A 86 -10.08 -3.93 27.86
N PHE A 87 -10.78 -2.88 28.30
CA PHE A 87 -10.22 -1.86 29.21
C PHE A 87 -9.86 -2.39 30.61
N ARG A 88 -10.45 -3.51 31.03
CA ARG A 88 -10.24 -4.11 32.36
C ARG A 88 -9.25 -5.25 32.34
N LEU A 89 -8.80 -5.71 31.19
CA LEU A 89 -7.84 -6.80 31.09
C LEU A 89 -6.53 -6.43 31.79
N PRO A 90 -6.05 -7.30 32.71
CA PRO A 90 -4.78 -7.05 33.37
C PRO A 90 -3.64 -7.04 32.37
N ASN A 91 -2.61 -6.26 32.65
CA ASN A 91 -1.42 -6.14 31.79
C ASN A 91 -1.63 -5.49 30.41
N LEU A 92 -2.85 -5.08 30.06
CA LEU A 92 -3.09 -4.24 28.90
C LEU A 92 -3.22 -2.78 29.31
N VAL A 93 -2.58 -1.90 28.56
CA VAL A 93 -2.69 -0.45 28.69
C VAL A 93 -3.31 0.07 27.41
N VAL A 94 -4.58 0.46 27.47
CA VAL A 94 -5.27 1.01 26.32
C VAL A 94 -4.88 2.47 26.14
N ASP A 95 -4.06 2.75 25.14
CA ASP A 95 -3.57 4.10 24.78
C ASP A 95 -4.39 4.75 23.67
N GLY A 96 -5.27 4.02 23.03
CA GLY A 96 -6.08 4.55 21.95
C GLY A 96 -7.17 3.60 21.47
N VAL A 97 -8.10 4.18 20.70
CA VAL A 97 -9.14 3.47 19.97
C VAL A 97 -9.19 3.92 18.53
N PHE A 98 -9.50 3.02 17.62
CA PHE A 98 -9.62 3.36 16.22
C PHE A 98 -10.61 2.46 15.48
N SER A 99 -11.05 2.93 14.31
CA SER A 99 -11.76 2.10 13.34
C SER A 99 -11.15 2.28 11.95
N HIS A 100 -11.67 1.55 10.96
CA HIS A 100 -11.27 1.66 9.57
C HIS A 100 -12.49 1.75 8.68
N LEU A 101 -12.50 2.77 7.81
CA LEU A 101 -13.60 3.00 6.89
C LEU A 101 -13.52 2.00 5.73
N TYR A 102 -14.65 1.41 5.39
CA TYR A 102 -14.76 0.36 4.39
C TYR A 102 -14.64 0.89 2.96
N VAL A 103 -15.33 1.98 2.65
CA VAL A 103 -15.56 2.46 1.29
C VAL A 103 -15.36 3.98 1.16
N SER A 104 -14.44 4.54 1.96
CA SER A 104 -14.14 5.97 1.93
C SER A 104 -13.45 6.46 0.64
N ASP A 105 -13.12 5.57 -0.26
CA ASP A 105 -12.55 5.79 -1.59
C ASP A 105 -13.62 6.03 -2.67
N SER A 106 -14.87 5.72 -2.41
CA SER A 106 -16.00 5.97 -3.31
C SER A 106 -16.73 7.29 -2.99
N LEU A 107 -17.27 7.91 -4.03
CA LEU A 107 -18.16 9.08 -3.95
C LEU A 107 -19.61 8.76 -4.32
N GLU A 108 -19.94 7.49 -4.56
CA GLU A 108 -21.30 7.04 -4.80
C GLU A 108 -22.17 7.30 -3.55
N ALA A 109 -23.43 7.70 -3.76
CA ALA A 109 -24.29 8.15 -2.67
C ALA A 109 -24.50 7.08 -1.58
N GLU A 110 -24.61 5.81 -1.96
CA GLU A 110 -24.77 4.69 -1.04
C GLU A 110 -23.49 4.47 -0.20
N ASP A 111 -22.33 4.54 -0.83
CA ASP A 111 -21.02 4.37 -0.17
C ASP A 111 -20.71 5.53 0.79
N VAL A 112 -21.09 6.75 0.39
CA VAL A 112 -20.99 7.94 1.25
C VAL A 112 -21.91 7.82 2.46
N ALA A 113 -23.14 7.34 2.27
CA ALA A 113 -24.07 7.10 3.38
C ALA A 113 -23.52 6.05 4.35
N TYR A 114 -23.02 4.92 3.84
CA TYR A 114 -22.42 3.87 4.66
C TYR A 114 -21.18 4.38 5.42
N THR A 115 -20.32 5.15 4.77
CA THR A 115 -19.18 5.80 5.43
C THR A 115 -19.63 6.71 6.58
N GLN A 116 -20.72 7.44 6.40
CA GLN A 116 -21.28 8.30 7.45
C GLN A 116 -21.85 7.48 8.63
N GLU A 117 -22.48 6.35 8.35
CA GLU A 117 -22.95 5.42 9.40
C GLU A 117 -21.78 4.88 10.22
N GLN A 118 -20.69 4.46 9.58
CA GLN A 118 -19.48 4.03 10.27
C GLN A 118 -18.88 5.13 11.16
N LEU A 119 -18.82 6.37 10.66
CA LEU A 119 -18.34 7.52 11.43
C LEU A 119 -19.23 7.77 12.66
N THR A 120 -20.54 7.76 12.47
CA THR A 120 -21.51 7.98 13.54
C THR A 120 -21.34 6.92 14.63
N LEU A 121 -21.36 5.63 14.25
CA LEU A 121 -21.20 4.53 15.18
C LEU A 121 -19.88 4.60 15.94
N PHE A 122 -18.79 4.97 15.25
CA PHE A 122 -17.48 5.12 15.88
C PHE A 122 -17.46 6.22 16.94
N TYR A 123 -17.93 7.42 16.59
CA TYR A 123 -17.89 8.55 17.51
C TYR A 123 -18.90 8.41 18.66
N ASP A 124 -20.06 7.79 18.41
CA ASP A 124 -21.01 7.45 19.48
C ASP A 124 -20.42 6.48 20.47
N THR A 125 -19.65 5.48 19.98
CA THR A 125 -18.93 4.53 20.85
C THR A 125 -17.84 5.24 21.65
N VAL A 126 -17.08 6.15 21.05
CA VAL A 126 -16.07 6.97 21.74
C VAL A 126 -16.71 7.88 22.82
N ALA A 127 -17.82 8.53 22.49
CA ALA A 127 -18.55 9.38 23.43
C ALA A 127 -19.11 8.55 24.60
N TRP A 128 -19.68 7.39 24.29
CA TRP A 128 -20.17 6.46 25.32
C TRP A 128 -19.06 5.99 26.27
N LEU A 129 -17.87 5.62 25.76
CA LEU A 129 -16.73 5.26 26.58
C LEU A 129 -16.39 6.36 27.60
N ARG A 130 -16.31 7.61 27.14
CA ARG A 130 -16.06 8.76 28.04
C ARG A 130 -17.14 8.91 29.10
N THR A 131 -18.42 8.75 28.73
CA THR A 131 -19.54 8.81 29.67
C THR A 131 -19.50 7.66 30.69
N ALA A 132 -19.03 6.48 30.27
CA ALA A 132 -18.83 5.33 31.12
C ALA A 132 -17.59 5.43 32.05
N GLY A 133 -16.85 6.56 31.98
CA GLY A 133 -15.68 6.82 32.84
C GLY A 133 -14.38 6.21 32.33
N TYR A 134 -14.31 5.81 31.06
CA TYR A 134 -13.10 5.30 30.41
C TYR A 134 -12.48 6.34 29.49
N ASP A 135 -11.17 6.49 29.56
CA ASP A 135 -10.43 7.32 28.60
C ASP A 135 -10.13 6.49 27.33
N PRO A 136 -10.68 6.85 26.17
CA PRO A 136 -10.37 6.16 24.93
C PRO A 136 -8.91 6.38 24.46
N GLY A 137 -8.15 7.27 25.08
CA GLY A 137 -6.82 7.64 24.64
C GLY A 137 -6.81 8.32 23.29
N LYS A 138 -5.89 7.92 22.41
CA LYS A 138 -5.76 8.47 21.05
C LYS A 138 -6.81 7.91 20.11
N VAL A 139 -7.62 8.78 19.53
CA VAL A 139 -8.73 8.44 18.65
C VAL A 139 -8.32 8.65 17.19
N HIS A 140 -8.52 7.64 16.31
CA HIS A 140 -8.23 7.79 14.89
C HIS A 140 -9.07 6.87 13.99
N ILE A 141 -9.47 7.36 12.82
CA ILE A 141 -10.29 6.62 11.86
C ILE A 141 -9.89 6.86 10.40
N GLN A 142 -9.46 8.08 10.03
CA GLN A 142 -9.19 8.44 8.66
C GLN A 142 -7.93 7.75 8.11
N SER A 143 -8.06 7.16 6.91
CA SER A 143 -6.96 6.72 6.04
C SER A 143 -6.64 7.80 4.99
N SER A 144 -5.85 7.47 3.97
CA SER A 144 -5.55 8.39 2.86
C SER A 144 -6.82 8.90 2.17
N TYR A 145 -7.75 8.02 1.84
CA TYR A 145 -9.03 8.42 1.20
C TYR A 145 -9.93 9.19 2.15
N GLY A 146 -9.90 8.89 3.44
CA GLY A 146 -10.58 9.72 4.42
C GLY A 146 -10.10 11.17 4.43
N LEU A 147 -8.81 11.44 4.13
CA LEU A 147 -8.28 12.80 4.00
C LEU A 147 -8.77 13.50 2.73
N TRP A 148 -8.95 12.77 1.63
CA TRP A 148 -9.41 13.34 0.36
C TRP A 148 -10.93 13.56 0.33
N ASN A 149 -11.70 12.64 0.89
CA ASN A 149 -13.14 12.56 0.66
C ASN A 149 -14.00 12.99 1.85
N LEU A 150 -13.43 13.14 3.04
CA LEU A 150 -14.17 13.52 4.22
C LEU A 150 -13.74 14.90 4.75
N PRO A 151 -14.61 15.62 5.45
CA PRO A 151 -14.21 16.78 6.24
C PRO A 151 -13.23 16.36 7.35
N ALA A 152 -12.57 17.36 7.95
CA ALA A 152 -11.72 17.12 9.12
C ALA A 152 -12.55 16.45 10.23
N GLN A 153 -12.02 15.35 10.75
CA GLN A 153 -12.65 14.58 11.80
C GLN A 153 -12.04 14.93 13.16
N PRO A 154 -12.80 14.85 14.26
CA PRO A 154 -12.32 15.11 15.62
C PRO A 154 -11.48 13.92 16.11
N CYS A 155 -10.32 13.71 15.53
CA CYS A 155 -9.40 12.62 15.85
C CYS A 155 -7.99 13.14 16.11
N ASP A 156 -7.21 12.37 16.90
CA ASP A 156 -5.84 12.72 17.29
C ASP A 156 -4.83 12.41 16.16
N TYR A 157 -5.09 11.36 15.36
CA TYR A 157 -4.21 10.89 14.32
C TYR A 157 -4.97 10.58 13.03
N VAL A 158 -4.25 10.71 11.92
CA VAL A 158 -4.65 10.18 10.61
C VAL A 158 -3.64 9.12 10.18
N ARG A 159 -4.11 8.11 9.45
CA ARG A 159 -3.27 7.02 8.95
C ARG A 159 -3.08 7.17 7.44
N ALA A 160 -2.34 8.20 7.04
CA ALA A 160 -1.94 8.36 5.65
C ALA A 160 -1.02 7.19 5.25
N GLY A 161 -1.46 6.37 4.30
CA GLY A 161 -0.69 5.27 3.73
C GLY A 161 -0.21 5.66 2.33
N ILE A 162 -1.00 5.32 1.31
CA ILE A 162 -0.63 5.56 -0.10
C ILE A 162 -0.36 7.05 -0.40
N ALA A 163 -1.01 7.97 0.30
CA ALA A 163 -0.75 9.41 0.16
C ALA A 163 0.70 9.80 0.49
N LEU A 164 1.38 9.07 1.39
CA LEU A 164 2.81 9.33 1.71
C LEU A 164 3.74 8.95 0.56
N TYR A 165 3.30 8.04 -0.32
CA TYR A 165 4.04 7.72 -1.55
C TYR A 165 3.82 8.76 -2.65
N GLY A 166 2.98 9.77 -2.40
CA GLY A 166 2.66 10.83 -3.33
C GLY A 166 1.81 10.38 -4.53
N VAL A 167 1.03 9.31 -4.35
CA VAL A 167 0.17 8.70 -5.36
C VAL A 167 -1.19 8.34 -4.76
N ARG A 168 -2.17 8.03 -5.61
CA ARG A 168 -3.46 7.46 -5.23
C ARG A 168 -3.50 5.96 -5.51
N SER A 169 -4.50 5.25 -4.99
CA SER A 169 -4.69 3.83 -5.31
C SER A 169 -5.07 3.61 -6.77
N ASP A 170 -5.84 4.55 -7.33
CA ASP A 170 -6.37 4.56 -8.69
C ASP A 170 -6.67 5.99 -9.15
N ASP A 171 -7.30 6.13 -10.33
CA ASP A 171 -7.72 7.41 -10.90
C ASP A 171 -9.17 7.79 -10.59
N ALA A 172 -9.84 7.10 -9.64
CA ALA A 172 -11.20 7.45 -9.22
C ALA A 172 -11.28 8.91 -8.73
N PRO A 173 -12.41 9.59 -8.91
CA PRO A 173 -12.57 10.97 -8.46
C PRO A 173 -12.46 11.08 -6.94
N VAL A 174 -11.96 12.21 -6.47
CA VAL A 174 -11.88 12.55 -5.05
C VAL A 174 -12.47 13.93 -4.80
N GLN A 175 -12.98 14.17 -3.58
CA GLN A 175 -13.58 15.46 -3.20
C GLN A 175 -12.55 16.61 -3.16
N ARG A 176 -11.32 16.31 -2.73
CA ARG A 176 -10.25 17.29 -2.59
C ARG A 176 -9.01 16.81 -3.31
N SER A 177 -8.50 17.63 -4.21
CA SER A 177 -7.19 17.38 -4.81
C SER A 177 -6.11 17.85 -3.85
N LEU A 178 -5.11 17.00 -3.60
CA LEU A 178 -3.87 17.37 -2.93
C LEU A 178 -2.75 17.42 -3.97
N ASP A 179 -1.79 18.32 -3.79
CA ASP A 179 -0.57 18.36 -4.61
C ASP A 179 0.34 17.18 -4.21
N LEU A 180 0.07 16.03 -4.80
CA LEU A 180 0.84 14.82 -4.55
C LEU A 180 2.10 14.82 -5.41
N ARG A 181 3.22 14.47 -4.76
CA ARG A 181 4.52 14.33 -5.42
C ARG A 181 4.99 12.90 -5.28
N PRO A 182 4.96 12.10 -6.36
CA PRO A 182 5.43 10.72 -6.33
C PRO A 182 6.87 10.64 -5.84
N VAL A 183 7.11 9.83 -4.81
CA VAL A 183 8.45 9.65 -4.20
C VAL A 183 9.23 8.51 -4.84
N LEU A 184 8.61 7.73 -5.74
CA LEU A 184 9.20 6.57 -6.36
C LEU A 184 9.29 6.75 -7.87
N SER A 185 10.44 6.40 -8.43
CA SER A 185 10.62 6.13 -9.86
C SER A 185 11.21 4.73 -10.01
N LEU A 186 10.68 3.92 -10.93
CA LEU A 186 11.21 2.61 -11.27
C LEU A 186 11.92 2.68 -12.60
N ARG A 187 13.21 2.37 -12.60
CA ARG A 187 14.07 2.44 -13.79
C ARG A 187 14.84 1.15 -13.98
N ALA A 188 15.16 0.85 -15.24
CA ALA A 188 16.01 -0.25 -15.64
C ALA A 188 16.99 0.19 -16.72
N ARG A 189 17.74 -0.74 -17.30
CA ARG A 189 18.70 -0.47 -18.36
C ARG A 189 18.43 -1.35 -19.58
N VAL A 190 18.74 -0.82 -20.77
CA VAL A 190 18.84 -1.64 -21.97
C VAL A 190 20.05 -2.54 -21.85
N ALA A 191 19.86 -3.86 -21.93
CA ALA A 191 20.95 -4.85 -21.90
C ALA A 191 21.51 -5.08 -23.31
N SER A 192 20.64 -5.22 -24.28
CA SER A 192 21.02 -5.43 -25.69
C SER A 192 19.89 -5.01 -26.62
N ILE A 193 20.23 -4.89 -27.90
CA ILE A 193 19.28 -4.60 -28.98
C ILE A 193 19.26 -5.80 -29.93
N ARG A 194 18.08 -6.14 -30.42
CA ARG A 194 17.85 -7.23 -31.39
C ARG A 194 17.03 -6.70 -32.54
N THR A 195 17.38 -7.09 -33.74
CA THR A 195 16.54 -6.91 -34.92
C THR A 195 15.85 -8.22 -35.22
N VAL A 196 14.53 -8.18 -35.36
CA VAL A 196 13.66 -9.33 -35.67
C VAL A 196 13.03 -9.04 -37.03
N GLN A 197 13.16 -9.99 -37.97
CA GLN A 197 12.62 -9.82 -39.31
C GLN A 197 11.11 -10.10 -39.36
N ALA A 198 10.44 -9.60 -40.39
CA ALA A 198 9.03 -9.87 -40.62
C ALA A 198 8.74 -11.39 -40.58
N GLY A 199 7.72 -11.79 -39.84
CA GLY A 199 7.34 -13.19 -39.61
C GLY A 199 8.09 -13.91 -38.51
N GLU A 200 9.21 -13.39 -37.99
CA GLU A 200 9.90 -13.96 -36.85
C GLU A 200 9.19 -13.65 -35.54
N SER A 201 9.37 -14.50 -34.55
CA SER A 201 8.78 -14.35 -33.22
C SER A 201 9.85 -14.06 -32.17
N ALA A 202 9.49 -13.29 -31.14
CA ALA A 202 10.37 -13.01 -29.99
C ALA A 202 9.67 -13.33 -28.66
N GLY A 203 10.47 -13.77 -27.69
CA GLY A 203 10.02 -14.08 -26.34
C GLY A 203 9.28 -15.43 -26.19
N TYR A 204 8.83 -15.69 -24.97
CA TYR A 204 8.18 -16.97 -24.63
C TYR A 204 6.83 -17.17 -25.29
N GLY A 205 6.62 -18.40 -25.79
CA GLY A 205 5.33 -18.83 -26.33
C GLY A 205 4.97 -18.22 -27.67
N ARG A 206 5.93 -17.54 -28.34
CA ARG A 206 5.73 -16.92 -29.66
C ARG A 206 4.53 -15.98 -29.70
N VAL A 207 4.26 -15.27 -28.60
CA VAL A 207 3.10 -14.37 -28.47
C VAL A 207 3.30 -13.09 -29.29
N PHE A 208 4.56 -12.65 -29.43
CA PHE A 208 4.93 -11.56 -30.31
C PHE A 208 5.47 -12.15 -31.64
N GLN A 209 4.94 -11.68 -32.73
CA GLN A 209 5.44 -11.94 -34.09
C GLN A 209 5.59 -10.60 -34.79
N ALA A 210 6.76 -10.35 -35.33
CA ALA A 210 7.05 -9.12 -36.05
C ALA A 210 6.31 -9.10 -37.39
N GLU A 211 5.53 -8.06 -37.65
CA GLU A 211 4.86 -7.85 -38.95
C GLU A 211 5.80 -7.23 -39.99
N GLN A 212 6.83 -6.54 -39.52
CA GLN A 212 7.89 -5.92 -40.32
C GLN A 212 9.20 -6.04 -39.56
N GLU A 213 10.31 -5.61 -40.15
CA GLU A 213 11.57 -5.49 -39.46
C GLU A 213 11.39 -4.63 -38.19
N THR A 214 11.62 -5.22 -37.01
CA THR A 214 11.34 -4.62 -35.70
C THR A 214 12.61 -4.62 -34.85
N LYS A 215 12.96 -3.46 -34.28
CA LYS A 215 14.06 -3.34 -33.33
C LYS A 215 13.53 -3.51 -31.91
N LEU A 216 14.07 -4.47 -31.18
CA LEU A 216 13.69 -4.77 -29.81
C LEU A 216 14.83 -4.45 -28.84
N ALA A 217 14.56 -3.67 -27.80
CA ALA A 217 15.44 -3.54 -26.64
C ALA A 217 15.10 -4.65 -25.63
N VAL A 218 16.16 -5.34 -25.16
CA VAL A 218 16.09 -6.23 -23.99
C VAL A 218 16.36 -5.40 -22.76
N VAL A 219 15.42 -5.33 -21.83
CA VAL A 219 15.48 -4.49 -20.63
C VAL A 219 15.68 -5.34 -19.39
N THR A 220 16.55 -4.92 -18.46
CA THR A 220 17.01 -5.66 -17.28
C THR A 220 16.05 -5.60 -16.10
N ILE A 221 14.78 -5.90 -16.33
CA ILE A 221 13.74 -6.00 -15.28
C ILE A 221 12.67 -6.98 -15.74
N GLY A 222 12.12 -7.76 -14.81
CA GLY A 222 11.10 -8.74 -15.12
C GLY A 222 10.15 -9.00 -13.95
N TYR A 223 9.39 -10.12 -14.03
CA TYR A 223 8.37 -10.40 -13.01
C TYR A 223 8.97 -10.79 -11.64
N ALA A 224 10.22 -11.24 -11.57
CA ALA A 224 10.88 -11.50 -10.29
C ALA A 224 11.23 -10.21 -9.52
N ASP A 225 11.17 -9.05 -10.19
CA ASP A 225 11.35 -7.73 -9.60
C ASP A 225 10.04 -7.10 -9.14
N GLY A 226 8.90 -7.79 -9.36
CA GLY A 226 7.59 -7.39 -8.89
C GLY A 226 6.64 -6.88 -9.99
N LEU A 227 7.07 -6.83 -11.25
CA LEU A 227 6.20 -6.44 -12.35
C LEU A 227 5.22 -7.59 -12.70
N PRO A 228 3.93 -7.29 -13.01
CA PRO A 228 2.99 -8.29 -13.46
C PRO A 228 3.44 -8.94 -14.78
N ARG A 229 3.45 -10.27 -14.81
CA ARG A 229 3.99 -11.03 -15.95
C ARG A 229 3.25 -10.77 -17.26
N ASP A 230 1.97 -10.46 -17.19
CA ASP A 230 1.08 -10.21 -18.33
C ASP A 230 0.98 -8.73 -18.73
N LEU A 231 1.75 -7.87 -18.08
CA LEU A 231 1.77 -6.42 -18.36
C LEU A 231 2.00 -6.10 -19.86
N PRO A 232 2.92 -6.77 -20.60
CA PRO A 232 3.06 -6.52 -22.04
C PRO A 232 1.77 -6.81 -22.84
N GLN A 233 1.03 -7.89 -22.49
CA GLN A 233 -0.20 -8.26 -23.18
C GLN A 233 -1.37 -7.32 -22.85
N ARG A 234 -1.24 -6.53 -21.78
CA ARG A 234 -2.23 -5.54 -21.37
C ARG A 234 -1.92 -4.13 -21.89
N GLY A 235 -0.95 -4.01 -22.81
CA GLY A 235 -0.55 -2.74 -23.40
C GLY A 235 0.41 -1.92 -22.54
N GLY A 236 1.17 -2.59 -21.66
CA GLY A 236 2.22 -1.94 -20.86
C GLY A 236 3.25 -1.23 -21.72
N GLN A 237 3.67 -0.05 -21.28
CA GLN A 237 4.67 0.78 -21.95
C GLN A 237 5.79 1.16 -20.99
N VAL A 238 6.91 1.59 -21.56
CA VAL A 238 8.03 2.22 -20.87
C VAL A 238 8.38 3.55 -21.53
N LEU A 239 9.20 4.36 -20.85
CA LEU A 239 9.79 5.54 -21.48
C LEU A 239 11.26 5.27 -21.78
N ILE A 240 11.68 5.59 -23.00
CA ILE A 240 13.07 5.61 -23.44
C ILE A 240 13.28 6.91 -24.20
N GLN A 241 14.27 7.71 -23.82
CA GLN A 241 14.58 9.00 -24.45
C GLN A 241 13.35 9.94 -24.58
N GLY A 242 12.49 9.95 -23.52
CA GLY A 242 11.29 10.79 -23.47
C GLY A 242 10.14 10.32 -24.36
N ARG A 243 10.19 9.11 -24.93
CA ARG A 243 9.13 8.54 -25.77
C ARG A 243 8.55 7.28 -25.16
N ARG A 244 7.25 7.08 -25.36
CA ARG A 244 6.54 5.86 -24.96
C ARG A 244 6.83 4.73 -25.94
N CYS A 245 7.32 3.61 -25.43
CA CYS A 245 7.66 2.42 -26.19
C CYS A 245 6.86 1.23 -25.65
N PRO A 246 6.17 0.44 -26.50
CA PRO A 246 5.36 -0.68 -26.05
C PRO A 246 6.23 -1.84 -25.58
N MET A 247 5.84 -2.46 -24.48
CA MET A 247 6.36 -3.77 -24.08
C MET A 247 5.77 -4.82 -25.01
N VAL A 248 6.56 -5.79 -25.46
CA VAL A 248 6.12 -6.82 -26.40
C VAL A 248 6.45 -8.24 -25.90
N GLY A 249 5.72 -9.21 -26.38
CA GLY A 249 5.89 -10.61 -25.99
C GLY A 249 5.50 -10.86 -24.55
N ARG A 250 5.90 -12.02 -24.00
CA ARG A 250 5.72 -12.32 -22.57
C ARG A 250 6.90 -11.86 -21.77
N MET A 251 6.64 -11.22 -20.64
CA MET A 251 7.70 -10.84 -19.71
C MET A 251 8.43 -12.08 -19.17
N CYS A 252 9.75 -12.03 -19.15
CA CYS A 252 10.61 -13.06 -18.55
C CYS A 252 10.77 -12.81 -17.06
N MET A 253 11.49 -13.71 -16.37
CA MET A 253 11.77 -13.57 -14.94
C MET A 253 12.57 -12.29 -14.63
N ASP A 254 13.61 -12.03 -15.41
CA ASP A 254 14.61 -10.98 -15.16
C ASP A 254 14.69 -9.95 -16.30
N GLN A 255 13.87 -10.09 -17.34
CA GLN A 255 13.96 -9.28 -18.56
C GLN A 255 12.58 -9.10 -19.20
N LEU A 256 12.43 -8.00 -19.92
CA LEU A 256 11.30 -7.76 -20.81
C LEU A 256 11.81 -7.23 -22.16
N LEU A 257 10.96 -7.34 -23.18
CA LEU A 257 11.22 -6.84 -24.53
C LEU A 257 10.39 -5.58 -24.76
N VAL A 258 11.01 -4.60 -25.42
CA VAL A 258 10.39 -3.32 -25.75
C VAL A 258 10.62 -3.04 -27.23
N ASP A 259 9.58 -2.70 -27.95
CA ASP A 259 9.70 -2.23 -29.33
C ASP A 259 10.25 -0.79 -29.35
N ILE A 260 11.40 -0.63 -30.00
CA ILE A 260 12.11 0.64 -30.14
C ILE A 260 12.27 1.04 -31.62
N SER A 261 11.47 0.48 -32.52
CA SER A 261 11.61 0.71 -33.97
C SER A 261 11.50 2.20 -34.36
N ASP A 262 10.73 2.96 -33.58
CA ASP A 262 10.56 4.42 -33.79
C ASP A 262 11.69 5.26 -33.16
N LEU A 263 12.70 4.63 -32.56
CA LEU A 263 13.85 5.32 -31.96
C LEU A 263 15.14 5.06 -32.76
N SER A 264 15.91 6.09 -33.02
CA SER A 264 17.07 5.99 -33.90
C SER A 264 18.37 5.59 -33.18
N GLU A 265 18.55 5.97 -31.94
CA GLU A 265 19.86 5.95 -31.27
C GLU A 265 19.82 5.29 -29.86
N VAL A 266 19.00 4.25 -29.68
CA VAL A 266 19.02 3.48 -28.42
C VAL A 266 20.24 2.58 -28.36
N ALA A 267 20.93 2.57 -27.23
CA ALA A 267 22.14 1.77 -27.00
C ALA A 267 22.06 0.95 -25.69
N PRO A 268 22.80 -0.15 -25.60
CA PRO A 268 22.99 -0.83 -24.30
C PRO A 268 23.50 0.15 -23.25
N GLY A 269 22.90 0.09 -22.05
CA GLY A 269 23.16 1.02 -20.96
C GLY A 269 22.17 2.19 -20.86
N ASP A 270 21.38 2.46 -21.89
CA ASP A 270 20.37 3.51 -21.84
C ASP A 270 19.32 3.25 -20.76
N THR A 271 18.85 4.34 -20.14
CA THR A 271 17.83 4.29 -19.11
C THR A 271 16.46 4.00 -19.71
N VAL A 272 15.75 3.06 -19.09
CA VAL A 272 14.34 2.73 -19.35
C VAL A 272 13.54 3.09 -18.11
N THR A 273 12.54 3.95 -18.22
CA THR A 273 11.67 4.34 -17.11
C THR A 273 10.35 3.58 -17.20
N ILE A 274 10.08 2.77 -16.20
CA ILE A 274 8.85 1.97 -16.06
C ILE A 274 7.78 2.77 -15.31
N ILE A 275 8.18 3.42 -14.21
CA ILE A 275 7.35 4.36 -13.45
C ILE A 275 8.17 5.63 -13.25
N GLY A 276 7.61 6.77 -13.58
CA GLY A 276 8.26 8.06 -13.38
C GLY A 276 8.30 8.92 -14.64
N ARG A 277 9.17 9.91 -14.62
CA ARG A 277 9.34 10.89 -15.70
C ARG A 277 10.60 10.61 -16.51
N ASP A 278 10.47 10.78 -17.82
CA ASP A 278 11.58 10.86 -18.75
C ASP A 278 11.26 11.93 -19.81
N GLY A 279 12.10 12.96 -19.91
CA GLY A 279 11.83 14.14 -20.73
C GLY A 279 10.49 14.81 -20.37
N GLY A 280 9.66 15.01 -21.38
CA GLY A 280 8.32 15.57 -21.23
C GLY A 280 7.22 14.56 -20.87
N GLN A 281 7.55 13.27 -20.87
CA GLN A 281 6.59 12.19 -20.64
C GLN A 281 6.62 11.65 -19.21
N VAL A 282 5.50 11.08 -18.78
CA VAL A 282 5.34 10.44 -17.46
C VAL A 282 4.56 9.15 -17.63
N ILE A 283 5.00 8.09 -16.95
CA ILE A 283 4.19 6.89 -16.65
C ILE A 283 3.93 6.91 -15.15
N ARG A 284 2.66 7.06 -14.76
CA ARG A 284 2.26 7.07 -13.36
C ARG A 284 2.08 5.64 -12.83
N ALA A 285 2.26 5.47 -11.51
CA ALA A 285 2.01 4.17 -10.88
C ALA A 285 0.55 3.76 -11.00
N GLU A 286 -0.39 4.71 -10.92
CA GLU A 286 -1.83 4.49 -11.12
C GLU A 286 -2.14 3.99 -12.53
N GLU A 287 -1.50 4.57 -13.56
CA GLU A 287 -1.65 4.14 -14.96
C GLU A 287 -1.21 2.69 -15.14
N LEU A 288 -0.05 2.34 -14.57
CA LEU A 288 0.48 0.98 -14.67
C LEU A 288 -0.38 -0.02 -13.89
N ALA A 289 -0.86 0.36 -12.71
CA ALA A 289 -1.77 -0.47 -11.90
C ALA A 289 -3.10 -0.72 -12.62
N ALA A 290 -3.70 0.31 -13.20
CA ALA A 290 -4.93 0.20 -13.98
C ALA A 290 -4.74 -0.74 -15.20
N CYS A 291 -3.61 -0.62 -15.91
CA CYS A 291 -3.27 -1.53 -17.01
C CYS A 291 -3.24 -2.99 -16.56
N CYS A 292 -2.82 -3.25 -15.33
CA CYS A 292 -2.78 -4.60 -14.74
C CYS A 292 -4.10 -5.06 -14.10
N GLY A 293 -5.12 -4.19 -14.05
CA GLY A 293 -6.40 -4.49 -13.39
C GLY A 293 -6.28 -4.56 -11.87
N THR A 294 -5.40 -3.76 -11.28
CA THR A 294 -5.14 -3.68 -9.84
C THR A 294 -4.99 -2.24 -9.37
N ILE A 295 -4.66 -2.06 -8.10
CA ILE A 295 -4.43 -0.76 -7.46
C ILE A 295 -2.93 -0.50 -7.24
N THR A 296 -2.56 0.77 -7.16
CA THR A 296 -1.18 1.21 -6.95
C THR A 296 -0.56 0.59 -5.69
N ASN A 297 -1.34 0.40 -4.63
CA ASN A 297 -0.89 -0.24 -3.39
C ASN A 297 -0.33 -1.64 -3.64
N GLU A 298 -1.03 -2.47 -4.42
CA GLU A 298 -0.58 -3.81 -4.76
C GLU A 298 0.66 -3.76 -5.65
N LEU A 299 0.63 -2.94 -6.69
CA LEU A 299 1.76 -2.78 -7.61
C LEU A 299 3.04 -2.41 -6.85
N LEU A 300 2.99 -1.37 -6.02
CA LEU A 300 4.16 -0.90 -5.27
C LEU A 300 4.63 -1.89 -4.21
N SER A 301 3.72 -2.62 -3.56
CA SER A 301 4.07 -3.63 -2.55
C SER A 301 4.78 -4.86 -3.13
N ARG A 302 4.62 -5.10 -4.42
CA ARG A 302 5.27 -6.22 -5.14
C ARG A 302 6.70 -5.93 -5.55
N LEU A 303 7.11 -4.65 -5.60
CA LEU A 303 8.47 -4.29 -5.99
C LEU A 303 9.47 -4.91 -5.01
N GLY A 304 10.31 -5.80 -5.54
CA GLY A 304 11.08 -6.74 -4.75
C GLY A 304 12.37 -6.15 -4.17
N MET A 305 12.91 -6.85 -3.17
CA MET A 305 14.18 -6.51 -2.51
C MET A 305 15.41 -6.64 -3.42
N ARG A 306 15.26 -7.20 -4.63
CA ARG A 306 16.34 -7.29 -5.63
C ARG A 306 16.64 -5.92 -6.27
N LEU A 307 15.70 -4.99 -6.21
CA LEU A 307 15.87 -3.66 -6.77
C LEU A 307 16.69 -2.79 -5.81
N PRO A 308 17.82 -2.22 -6.26
CA PRO A 308 18.58 -1.29 -5.43
C PRO A 308 17.78 0.01 -5.26
N ILE A 309 17.67 0.46 -4.01
CA ILE A 309 17.07 1.77 -3.69
C ILE A 309 18.18 2.81 -3.78
N VAL A 310 17.98 3.79 -4.65
CA VAL A 310 18.91 4.92 -4.85
C VAL A 310 18.16 6.19 -4.50
N SER A 311 18.73 7.00 -3.59
CA SER A 311 18.22 8.35 -3.33
C SER A 311 18.58 9.26 -4.50
N GLY A 312 17.57 9.90 -5.09
CA GLY A 312 17.73 10.89 -6.16
C GLY A 312 17.97 12.30 -5.64
#